data_e462bd0f6fc016f0ae4d18f0e3649650
#
_entry.id   e462bd0f6fc016f0ae4d18f0e3649650
#
_cell.length_a   1.000
_cell.length_b   1.000
_cell.length_c   1.000
_cell.angle_alpha   90.00
_cell.angle_beta   90.00
_cell.angle_gamma   90.00
#
_symmetry.space_group_name_H-M   'P 1'
#
loop_
_entity.id
_entity.type
_entity.pdbx_description
1 polymer ?
#
loop_
_entity_poly.entity_id
_entity_poly.type
_entity_poly.pdbx_seq_one_letter_code
_entity_poly.pdbx_strand_id
1 'polypeptide(L)'
;MKNIVITGGAGFIGSHVVRLFVNKYPEYNIINLDKLTYAGNLANLKDIEGKPNYKFVKMDICDFEAFYALMQKEQIDGIIHLAAESHVDRSIKDPFTFARTNVMGTLSLLQAAKLYWESLPEKYEGKRFYHISTDEVYGALSMTHPEGIEPPFTTKASSSSHHEAYGEDFFYETTKYNPHSPYSASKASSDHFVRAFHDTYGMPTIVTNCSNNYGPYQFPEKLIPLFINNIRHRKPLPVYGKGENVRDWLFVEDHARAIDLIFHEGKVAETYNIGGFNEWKNIDIIKVLINTVDRLLGRKEGEDMNLITFVTDRLGHDARYAIDSTKLQKELGWEPSLQFEEGIEKTVRWYLD
;
A
#
# COMPACT_ATOMS: atom_id res chain seq x y z
N MET A 1 21.40 -8.87 16.45
CA MET A 1 20.31 -7.86 16.44
C MET A 1 20.23 -7.31 15.03
N LYS A 2 19.05 -7.15 14.48
CA LYS A 2 18.89 -6.59 13.12
C LYS A 2 18.52 -5.12 13.21
N ASN A 3 19.20 -4.31 12.42
CA ASN A 3 18.96 -2.89 12.29
C ASN A 3 18.17 -2.65 10.99
N ILE A 4 16.93 -2.25 11.09
CA ILE A 4 16.01 -2.14 9.96
C ILE A 4 15.56 -0.70 9.80
N VAL A 5 15.73 -0.14 8.60
CA VAL A 5 15.11 1.13 8.20
C VAL A 5 13.77 0.86 7.55
N ILE A 6 12.74 1.54 8.03
CA ILE A 6 11.41 1.59 7.41
C ILE A 6 11.22 3.02 6.92
N THR A 7 11.22 3.21 5.59
CA THR A 7 11.01 4.54 5.00
C THR A 7 9.52 4.82 4.82
N GLY A 8 9.12 6.07 5.00
CA GLY A 8 7.70 6.44 4.96
C GLY A 8 6.90 5.94 6.18
N GLY A 9 7.60 5.66 7.29
CA GLY A 9 7.00 5.06 8.47
C GLY A 9 6.08 5.98 9.28
N ALA A 10 6.06 7.28 9.02
CA ALA A 10 5.08 8.21 9.60
C ALA A 10 3.78 8.33 8.76
N GLY A 11 3.73 7.67 7.61
CA GLY A 11 2.56 7.62 6.73
C GLY A 11 1.55 6.55 7.16
N PHE A 12 0.51 6.36 6.35
CA PHE A 12 -0.58 5.44 6.61
C PHE A 12 -0.10 3.99 6.78
N ILE A 13 0.31 3.32 5.72
CA ILE A 13 0.73 1.90 5.77
C ILE A 13 2.00 1.78 6.62
N GLY A 14 2.95 2.71 6.45
CA GLY A 14 4.23 2.70 7.16
C GLY A 14 4.08 2.71 8.67
N SER A 15 3.12 3.44 9.23
CA SER A 15 2.89 3.49 10.68
C SER A 15 2.44 2.15 11.26
N HIS A 16 1.64 1.39 10.52
CA HIS A 16 1.26 0.03 10.91
C HIS A 16 2.44 -0.94 10.86
N VAL A 17 3.28 -0.84 9.82
CA VAL A 17 4.49 -1.67 9.70
C VAL A 17 5.48 -1.35 10.82
N VAL A 18 5.77 -0.07 11.07
CA VAL A 18 6.66 0.35 12.17
C VAL A 18 6.15 -0.16 13.51
N ARG A 19 4.86 0.05 13.81
CA ARG A 19 4.23 -0.41 15.05
C ARG A 19 4.33 -1.93 15.21
N LEU A 20 4.04 -2.67 14.14
CA LEU A 20 4.14 -4.13 14.14
C LEU A 20 5.56 -4.59 14.47
N PHE A 21 6.56 -4.06 13.76
CA PHE A 21 7.96 -4.47 13.93
C PHE A 21 8.50 -4.08 15.32
N VAL A 22 8.22 -2.88 15.81
CA VAL A 22 8.66 -2.42 17.13
C VAL A 22 8.09 -3.30 18.25
N ASN A 23 6.82 -3.69 18.14
CA ASN A 23 6.17 -4.49 19.19
C ASN A 23 6.49 -6.00 19.08
N LYS A 24 6.62 -6.54 17.88
CA LYS A 24 6.84 -7.97 17.64
C LYS A 24 8.30 -8.38 17.80
N TYR A 25 9.25 -7.48 17.50
CA TYR A 25 10.68 -7.76 17.48
C TYR A 25 11.46 -6.82 18.40
N PRO A 26 11.35 -6.98 19.74
CA PRO A 26 12.04 -6.10 20.69
C PRO A 26 13.58 -6.15 20.58
N GLU A 27 14.12 -7.21 19.97
CA GLU A 27 15.55 -7.38 19.69
C GLU A 27 16.03 -6.67 18.40
N TYR A 28 15.13 -6.12 17.59
CA TYR A 28 15.48 -5.33 16.41
C TYR A 28 15.58 -3.84 16.77
N ASN A 29 16.45 -3.12 16.11
CA ASN A 29 16.43 -1.66 16.10
C ASN A 29 15.65 -1.18 14.87
N ILE A 30 14.53 -0.55 15.08
CA ILE A 30 13.66 -0.05 14.04
C ILE A 30 13.86 1.45 13.86
N ILE A 31 14.37 1.83 12.70
CA ILE A 31 14.61 3.21 12.33
C ILE A 31 13.52 3.65 11.36
N ASN A 32 12.59 4.47 11.86
CA ASN A 32 11.57 5.10 11.04
C ASN A 32 12.17 6.32 10.34
N LEU A 33 12.34 6.27 9.03
CA LEU A 33 12.84 7.36 8.22
C LEU A 33 11.70 7.99 7.43
N ASP A 34 11.42 9.27 7.67
CA ASP A 34 10.35 9.99 6.98
C ASP A 34 10.74 11.46 6.77
N LYS A 35 10.37 12.03 5.63
CA LYS A 35 10.59 13.44 5.34
C LYS A 35 9.56 14.34 6.03
N LEU A 36 8.42 13.77 6.47
CA LEU A 36 7.26 14.48 7.02
C LEU A 36 6.68 15.48 6.01
N THR A 37 6.32 14.98 4.83
CA THR A 37 5.53 15.72 3.86
C THR A 37 4.07 15.79 4.28
N TYR A 38 3.16 16.11 3.40
CA TYR A 38 1.75 16.32 3.71
C TYR A 38 1.02 15.13 4.38
N ALA A 39 1.45 13.90 4.10
CA ALA A 39 0.83 12.68 4.64
C ALA A 39 1.59 12.04 5.81
N GLY A 40 2.81 12.49 6.10
CA GLY A 40 3.61 12.00 7.22
C GLY A 40 3.21 12.67 8.53
N ASN A 41 2.80 11.89 9.53
CA ASN A 41 2.37 12.39 10.82
C ASN A 41 2.89 11.50 11.97
N LEU A 42 3.79 12.03 12.80
CA LEU A 42 4.34 11.29 13.95
C LEU A 42 3.29 10.97 15.01
N ALA A 43 2.16 11.69 15.07
CA ALA A 43 1.06 11.35 15.96
C ALA A 43 0.50 9.93 15.70
N ASN A 44 0.67 9.40 14.47
CA ASN A 44 0.32 8.03 14.14
C ASN A 44 1.11 6.97 14.94
N LEU A 45 2.24 7.35 15.55
CA LEU A 45 3.19 6.46 16.24
C LEU A 45 3.38 6.81 17.72
N LYS A 46 2.48 7.63 18.28
CA LYS A 46 2.58 8.09 19.68
C LYS A 46 2.60 6.95 20.68
N ASP A 47 1.91 5.86 20.38
CA ASP A 47 1.84 4.66 21.22
C ASP A 47 3.16 3.89 21.34
N ILE A 48 4.10 4.11 20.42
CA ILE A 48 5.40 3.42 20.39
C ILE A 48 6.60 4.36 20.49
N GLU A 49 6.40 5.68 20.56
CA GLU A 49 7.50 6.66 20.52
C GLU A 49 8.53 6.49 21.65
N GLY A 50 8.09 5.98 22.81
CA GLY A 50 8.94 5.71 23.99
C GLY A 50 9.59 4.32 24.01
N LYS A 51 9.42 3.49 22.98
CA LYS A 51 10.01 2.14 22.97
C LYS A 51 11.53 2.21 22.73
N PRO A 52 12.34 1.42 23.48
CA PRO A 52 13.80 1.50 23.39
C PRO A 52 14.38 1.04 22.04
N ASN A 53 13.62 0.26 21.30
CA ASN A 53 13.99 -0.26 19.98
C ASN A 53 13.40 0.55 18.80
N TYR A 54 12.85 1.73 19.08
CA TYR A 54 12.31 2.67 18.07
C TYR A 54 13.14 3.94 17.99
N LYS A 55 13.44 4.38 16.78
CA LYS A 55 14.11 5.65 16.50
C LYS A 55 13.50 6.33 15.27
N PHE A 56 13.21 7.62 15.39
CA PHE A 56 12.79 8.43 14.26
C PHE A 56 13.96 9.22 13.68
N VAL A 57 14.06 9.26 12.35
CA VAL A 57 15.00 10.06 11.59
C VAL A 57 14.26 10.86 10.52
N LYS A 58 14.29 12.19 10.61
CA LYS A 58 13.73 13.05 9.57
C LYS A 58 14.74 13.18 8.43
N MET A 59 14.41 12.63 7.26
CA MET A 59 15.30 12.62 6.10
C MET A 59 14.52 12.48 4.80
N ASP A 60 15.03 13.08 3.73
CA ASP A 60 14.58 12.84 2.37
C ASP A 60 15.28 11.61 1.79
N ILE A 61 14.54 10.65 1.23
CA ILE A 61 15.12 9.47 0.58
C ILE A 61 15.96 9.82 -0.65
N CYS A 62 15.80 11.01 -1.22
CA CYS A 62 16.61 11.52 -2.33
C CYS A 62 17.99 12.04 -1.87
N ASP A 63 18.23 12.20 -0.58
CA ASP A 63 19.52 12.62 -0.04
C ASP A 63 20.44 11.41 0.12
N PHE A 64 21.13 11.09 -0.97
CA PHE A 64 22.03 9.94 -1.03
C PHE A 64 23.13 9.99 0.04
N GLU A 65 23.79 11.12 0.21
CA GLU A 65 24.92 11.25 1.14
C GLU A 65 24.46 11.06 2.59
N ALA A 66 23.35 11.70 2.96
CA ALA A 66 22.80 11.56 4.30
C ALA A 66 22.34 10.12 4.57
N PHE A 67 21.70 9.47 3.60
CA PHE A 67 21.25 8.08 3.76
C PHE A 67 22.42 7.10 3.79
N TYR A 68 23.45 7.29 2.95
CA TYR A 68 24.66 6.47 2.99
C TYR A 68 25.38 6.58 4.34
N ALA A 69 25.50 7.78 4.88
CA ALA A 69 26.05 7.99 6.23
C ALA A 69 25.22 7.31 7.31
N LEU A 70 23.88 7.32 7.18
CA LEU A 70 22.98 6.61 8.10
C LEU A 70 23.18 5.09 8.03
N MET A 71 23.32 4.53 6.83
CA MET A 71 23.58 3.10 6.61
C MET A 71 24.81 2.63 7.40
N GLN A 72 25.90 3.41 7.31
CA GLN A 72 27.16 3.11 7.99
C GLN A 72 27.03 3.29 9.52
N LYS A 73 26.45 4.40 9.96
CA LYS A 73 26.33 4.74 11.38
C LYS A 73 25.47 3.75 12.15
N GLU A 74 24.34 3.38 11.60
CA GLU A 74 23.34 2.52 12.25
C GLU A 74 23.54 1.04 11.88
N GLN A 75 24.52 0.71 11.03
CA GLN A 75 24.84 -0.66 10.57
C GLN A 75 23.59 -1.37 10.03
N ILE A 76 22.93 -0.77 9.05
CA ILE A 76 21.62 -1.23 8.55
C ILE A 76 21.74 -2.57 7.82
N ASP A 77 20.93 -3.53 8.24
CA ASP A 77 20.83 -4.88 7.66
C ASP A 77 19.66 -5.02 6.68
N GLY A 78 18.57 -4.29 6.93
CA GLY A 78 17.36 -4.38 6.14
C GLY A 78 16.70 -3.03 5.87
N ILE A 79 16.09 -2.93 4.71
CA ILE A 79 15.31 -1.76 4.29
C ILE A 79 13.92 -2.22 3.88
N ILE A 80 12.88 -1.63 4.49
CA ILE A 80 11.49 -1.76 4.06
C ILE A 80 11.08 -0.40 3.49
N HIS A 81 10.96 -0.32 2.17
CA HIS A 81 10.80 0.93 1.46
C HIS A 81 9.34 1.20 1.10
N LEU A 82 8.67 2.05 1.91
CA LEU A 82 7.30 2.53 1.68
C LEU A 82 7.22 4.01 1.31
N ALA A 83 8.27 4.80 1.52
CA ALA A 83 8.26 6.23 1.20
C ALA A 83 7.99 6.46 -0.29
N ALA A 84 6.91 7.15 -0.60
CA ALA A 84 6.50 7.47 -1.97
C ALA A 84 5.52 8.64 -2.00
N GLU A 85 5.49 9.35 -3.12
CA GLU A 85 4.31 10.12 -3.52
C GLU A 85 3.27 9.15 -4.08
N SER A 86 2.01 9.22 -3.63
CA SER A 86 1.01 8.17 -3.87
C SER A 86 -0.39 8.65 -4.31
N HIS A 87 -0.56 9.94 -4.59
CA HIS A 87 -1.86 10.48 -4.97
C HIS A 87 -1.96 10.74 -6.48
N VAL A 88 -2.77 9.96 -7.20
CA VAL A 88 -2.86 10.02 -8.67
C VAL A 88 -3.17 11.44 -9.17
N ASP A 89 -4.18 12.14 -8.59
CA ASP A 89 -4.53 13.50 -9.05
C ASP A 89 -3.39 14.51 -8.85
N ARG A 90 -2.57 14.33 -7.81
CA ARG A 90 -1.34 15.13 -7.64
C ARG A 90 -0.30 14.80 -8.69
N SER A 91 -0.17 13.52 -9.09
CA SER A 91 0.78 13.10 -10.13
C SER A 91 0.45 13.68 -11.50
N ILE A 92 -0.84 13.86 -11.81
CA ILE A 92 -1.30 14.50 -13.04
C ILE A 92 -0.91 15.99 -13.07
N LYS A 93 -0.97 16.66 -11.90
CA LYS A 93 -0.62 18.08 -11.77
C LYS A 93 0.89 18.33 -11.71
N ASP A 94 1.65 17.46 -11.03
CA ASP A 94 3.09 17.58 -10.84
C ASP A 94 3.80 16.22 -10.97
N PRO A 95 4.00 15.73 -12.20
CA PRO A 95 4.67 14.44 -12.42
C PRO A 95 6.16 14.45 -12.02
N PHE A 96 6.80 15.62 -11.99
CA PHE A 96 8.23 15.73 -11.64
C PHE A 96 8.49 15.37 -10.18
N THR A 97 7.64 15.78 -9.26
CA THR A 97 7.75 15.40 -7.85
C THR A 97 7.61 13.88 -7.68
N PHE A 98 6.73 13.23 -8.43
CA PHE A 98 6.57 11.77 -8.42
C PHE A 98 7.80 11.06 -9.00
N ALA A 99 8.33 11.50 -10.14
CA ALA A 99 9.55 10.93 -10.69
C ALA A 99 10.74 11.10 -9.74
N ARG A 100 10.91 12.27 -9.16
CA ARG A 100 11.99 12.55 -8.21
C ARG A 100 11.90 11.67 -6.97
N THR A 101 10.75 11.64 -6.31
CA THR A 101 10.58 10.88 -5.06
C THR A 101 10.58 9.39 -5.33
N ASN A 102 9.73 8.90 -6.24
CA ASN A 102 9.52 7.48 -6.41
C ASN A 102 10.66 6.80 -7.18
N VAL A 103 11.21 7.45 -8.21
CA VAL A 103 12.28 6.86 -9.02
C VAL A 103 13.65 7.20 -8.43
N MET A 104 13.97 8.49 -8.34
CA MET A 104 15.30 8.91 -7.87
C MET A 104 15.51 8.59 -6.39
N GLY A 105 14.48 8.73 -5.54
CA GLY A 105 14.55 8.34 -4.14
C GLY A 105 14.82 6.85 -3.96
N THR A 106 14.11 5.99 -4.70
CA THR A 106 14.36 4.53 -4.69
C THR A 106 15.77 4.20 -5.16
N LEU A 107 16.22 4.83 -6.26
CA LEU A 107 17.57 4.63 -6.78
C LEU A 107 18.64 5.07 -5.77
N SER A 108 18.44 6.19 -5.07
CA SER A 108 19.31 6.68 -4.00
C SER A 108 19.47 5.64 -2.88
N LEU A 109 18.34 5.07 -2.40
CA LEU A 109 18.36 4.03 -1.36
C LEU A 109 19.06 2.76 -1.82
N LEU A 110 18.77 2.30 -3.04
CA LEU A 110 19.39 1.10 -3.64
C LEU A 110 20.90 1.27 -3.76
N GLN A 111 21.36 2.41 -4.28
CA GLN A 111 22.79 2.68 -4.48
C GLN A 111 23.53 2.77 -3.16
N ALA A 112 22.96 3.45 -2.15
CA ALA A 112 23.56 3.56 -0.83
C ALA A 112 23.66 2.19 -0.14
N ALA A 113 22.58 1.40 -0.20
CA ALA A 113 22.56 0.04 0.36
C ALA A 113 23.60 -0.85 -0.33
N LYS A 114 23.66 -0.83 -1.66
CA LYS A 114 24.66 -1.56 -2.43
C LYS A 114 26.07 -1.23 -1.99
N LEU A 115 26.45 0.05 -2.01
CA LEU A 115 27.80 0.47 -1.66
C LEU A 115 28.19 0.12 -0.22
N TYR A 116 27.26 0.30 0.72
CA TYR A 116 27.52 -0.05 2.11
C TYR A 116 27.63 -1.57 2.30
N TRP A 117 26.70 -2.36 1.84
CA TRP A 117 26.73 -3.80 2.04
C TRP A 117 27.91 -4.47 1.32
N GLU A 118 28.26 -4.04 0.10
CA GLU A 118 29.44 -4.56 -0.60
C GLU A 118 30.78 -4.20 0.09
N SER A 119 30.80 -3.18 0.93
CA SER A 119 31.98 -2.80 1.72
C SER A 119 32.20 -3.71 2.95
N LEU A 120 31.18 -4.51 3.33
CA LEU A 120 31.25 -5.42 4.46
C LEU A 120 31.85 -6.78 4.04
N PRO A 121 32.53 -7.49 4.97
CA PRO A 121 33.04 -8.84 4.68
C PRO A 121 31.96 -9.84 4.25
N GLU A 122 30.80 -9.79 4.91
CA GLU A 122 29.63 -10.62 4.63
C GLU A 122 28.82 -10.17 3.42
N LYS A 123 29.07 -8.96 2.91
CA LYS A 123 28.34 -8.36 1.78
C LYS A 123 26.82 -8.42 1.95
N TYR A 124 26.16 -9.21 1.11
CA TYR A 124 24.70 -9.33 1.09
C TYR A 124 24.15 -10.42 2.03
N GLU A 125 24.99 -11.19 2.70
CA GLU A 125 24.52 -12.22 3.62
C GLU A 125 23.73 -11.62 4.79
N GLY A 126 22.50 -12.11 5.01
CA GLY A 126 21.59 -11.61 6.05
C GLY A 126 21.00 -10.22 5.77
N LYS A 127 21.23 -9.65 4.58
CA LYS A 127 20.68 -8.35 4.17
C LYS A 127 19.38 -8.51 3.36
N ARG A 128 18.55 -7.44 3.31
CA ARG A 128 17.34 -7.44 2.50
C ARG A 128 16.88 -6.03 2.15
N PHE A 129 16.54 -5.82 0.88
CA PHE A 129 15.87 -4.63 0.39
C PHE A 129 14.46 -5.01 -0.06
N TYR A 130 13.45 -4.59 0.69
CA TYR A 130 12.05 -4.87 0.41
C TYR A 130 11.35 -3.62 -0.11
N HIS A 131 10.82 -3.69 -1.32
CA HIS A 131 10.17 -2.57 -1.99
C HIS A 131 8.67 -2.77 -2.11
N ILE A 132 7.90 -1.79 -1.63
CA ILE A 132 6.44 -1.79 -1.72
C ILE A 132 6.00 -0.99 -2.94
N SER A 133 5.24 -1.64 -3.83
CA SER A 133 4.64 -1.07 -5.03
C SER A 133 3.11 -1.16 -4.98
N THR A 134 2.46 -1.08 -6.12
CA THR A 134 1.00 -1.01 -6.27
C THR A 134 0.55 -1.88 -7.46
N ASP A 135 -0.67 -2.37 -7.42
CA ASP A 135 -1.32 -3.06 -8.54
C ASP A 135 -1.54 -2.15 -9.76
N GLU A 136 -1.57 -0.84 -9.55
CA GLU A 136 -1.71 0.14 -10.65
C GLU A 136 -0.57 0.06 -11.70
N VAL A 137 0.56 -0.56 -11.37
CA VAL A 137 1.66 -0.79 -12.34
C VAL A 137 1.28 -1.75 -13.46
N TYR A 138 0.29 -2.62 -13.21
CA TYR A 138 -0.18 -3.60 -14.20
C TYR A 138 -1.12 -2.99 -15.25
N GLY A 139 -1.70 -1.82 -15.00
CA GLY A 139 -2.68 -1.17 -15.86
C GLY A 139 -4.12 -1.46 -15.46
N ALA A 140 -5.03 -1.62 -16.43
CA ALA A 140 -6.44 -1.84 -16.20
C ALA A 140 -6.91 -3.22 -16.66
N LEU A 141 -7.84 -3.82 -15.93
CA LEU A 141 -8.59 -5.00 -16.34
C LEU A 141 -9.94 -4.62 -16.93
N SER A 142 -10.47 -5.48 -17.79
CA SER A 142 -11.82 -5.34 -18.34
C SER A 142 -12.89 -5.77 -17.33
N MET A 143 -14.13 -5.28 -17.55
CA MET A 143 -15.33 -5.69 -16.85
C MET A 143 -16.02 -6.81 -17.66
N THR A 144 -15.33 -7.91 -17.89
CA THR A 144 -15.89 -9.07 -18.61
C THR A 144 -16.53 -10.04 -17.64
N HIS A 145 -17.66 -10.64 -18.06
CA HIS A 145 -18.44 -11.56 -17.24
C HIS A 145 -18.60 -12.89 -17.96
N PRO A 146 -18.70 -14.01 -17.25
CA PRO A 146 -19.16 -15.26 -17.82
C PRO A 146 -20.54 -15.09 -18.45
N GLU A 147 -20.79 -15.77 -19.59
CA GLU A 147 -22.08 -15.68 -20.28
C GLU A 147 -23.26 -16.06 -19.32
N GLY A 148 -24.26 -15.17 -19.28
CA GLY A 148 -25.49 -15.37 -18.52
C GLY A 148 -25.37 -15.16 -17.01
N ILE A 149 -24.27 -14.62 -16.51
CA ILE A 149 -24.08 -14.31 -15.10
C ILE A 149 -23.87 -12.80 -14.94
N GLU A 150 -24.73 -12.15 -14.14
CA GLU A 150 -24.57 -10.74 -13.78
C GLU A 150 -23.56 -10.58 -12.64
N PRO A 151 -22.71 -9.53 -12.69
CA PRO A 151 -21.74 -9.27 -11.64
C PRO A 151 -22.37 -8.68 -10.36
N PRO A 152 -21.80 -8.89 -9.16
CA PRO A 152 -20.59 -9.70 -8.96
C PRO A 152 -20.91 -11.22 -9.08
N PHE A 153 -19.95 -12.00 -9.51
CA PHE A 153 -20.06 -13.45 -9.58
C PHE A 153 -18.97 -14.14 -8.74
N THR A 154 -19.24 -15.36 -8.28
CA THR A 154 -18.28 -16.11 -7.49
C THR A 154 -17.24 -16.76 -8.38
N THR A 155 -15.98 -16.46 -8.18
CA THR A 155 -14.85 -17.08 -8.86
C THR A 155 -14.02 -17.91 -7.90
N LYS A 156 -13.32 -18.91 -8.45
CA LYS A 156 -12.20 -19.52 -7.71
C LYS A 156 -10.96 -18.68 -7.94
N ALA A 157 -10.62 -17.88 -6.95
CA ALA A 157 -9.34 -17.18 -6.92
C ALA A 157 -8.22 -18.15 -6.59
N SER A 158 -7.99 -19.24 -7.04
CA SER A 158 -7.09 -20.30 -6.64
C SER A 158 -7.65 -21.30 -5.62
N SER A 159 -7.63 -22.48 -5.98
CA SER A 159 -7.74 -23.80 -5.30
C SER A 159 -8.56 -23.94 -3.99
N SER A 160 -8.88 -22.92 -3.23
CA SER A 160 -9.60 -23.11 -1.94
C SER A 160 -10.61 -22.03 -1.54
N SER A 161 -10.56 -20.82 -2.06
CA SER A 161 -11.54 -19.78 -1.72
C SER A 161 -12.35 -19.32 -2.92
N HIS A 162 -13.63 -19.05 -2.70
CA HIS A 162 -14.50 -18.38 -3.65
C HIS A 162 -14.64 -16.94 -3.21
N HIS A 163 -14.55 -15.99 -4.13
CA HIS A 163 -14.78 -14.58 -3.86
C HIS A 163 -15.66 -13.96 -4.96
N GLU A 164 -16.29 -12.85 -4.64
CA GLU A 164 -17.03 -12.07 -5.62
C GLU A 164 -16.09 -11.30 -6.52
N ALA A 165 -16.33 -11.29 -7.82
CA ALA A 165 -15.53 -10.62 -8.83
C ALA A 165 -16.38 -9.92 -9.87
N TYR A 166 -15.82 -8.90 -10.53
CA TYR A 166 -16.46 -8.14 -11.59
C TYR A 166 -15.89 -8.45 -12.99
N GLY A 167 -15.00 -9.42 -13.09
CA GLY A 167 -14.41 -9.89 -14.33
C GLY A 167 -13.64 -11.18 -14.11
N GLU A 168 -13.25 -11.85 -15.20
CA GLU A 168 -12.56 -13.15 -15.16
C GLU A 168 -11.05 -13.04 -14.99
N ASP A 169 -10.45 -11.94 -15.46
CA ASP A 169 -9.02 -11.72 -15.42
C ASP A 169 -8.57 -11.11 -14.10
N PHE A 170 -7.36 -11.44 -13.68
CA PHE A 170 -6.68 -10.89 -12.51
C PHE A 170 -5.25 -10.50 -12.85
N PHE A 171 -4.67 -9.59 -12.06
CA PHE A 171 -3.23 -9.31 -12.09
C PHE A 171 -2.46 -10.38 -11.33
N TYR A 172 -1.58 -11.06 -12.03
CA TYR A 172 -0.62 -12.02 -11.48
C TYR A 172 0.78 -11.40 -11.44
N GLU A 173 1.69 -11.98 -10.69
CA GLU A 173 3.09 -11.51 -10.63
C GLU A 173 3.79 -11.56 -11.99
N THR A 174 3.27 -12.37 -12.92
CA THR A 174 3.77 -12.47 -14.32
C THR A 174 3.09 -11.52 -15.30
N THR A 175 2.07 -10.77 -14.85
CA THR A 175 1.38 -9.78 -15.68
C THR A 175 2.36 -8.66 -16.07
N LYS A 176 2.39 -8.32 -17.36
CA LYS A 176 3.23 -7.23 -17.88
C LYS A 176 2.75 -5.89 -17.36
N TYR A 177 3.71 -5.03 -16.98
CA TYR A 177 3.41 -3.66 -16.56
C TYR A 177 2.90 -2.83 -17.73
N ASN A 178 1.81 -2.10 -17.49
CA ASN A 178 1.18 -1.18 -18.44
C ASN A 178 0.55 0.02 -17.69
N PRO A 179 1.36 0.82 -16.96
CA PRO A 179 0.83 1.90 -16.12
C PRO A 179 0.20 3.04 -16.93
N HIS A 180 -0.94 3.58 -16.47
CA HIS A 180 -1.70 4.62 -17.19
C HIS A 180 -1.65 6.01 -16.53
N SER A 181 -1.01 6.16 -15.36
CA SER A 181 -0.86 7.44 -14.69
C SER A 181 0.61 7.79 -14.43
N PRO A 182 0.99 9.08 -14.24
CA PRO A 182 2.35 9.42 -13.84
C PRO A 182 2.76 8.78 -12.51
N TYR A 183 1.83 8.60 -11.57
CA TYR A 183 2.06 7.86 -10.34
C TYR A 183 2.44 6.41 -10.62
N SER A 184 1.57 5.65 -11.30
CA SER A 184 1.82 4.24 -11.59
C SER A 184 3.06 4.04 -12.46
N ALA A 185 3.32 4.94 -13.42
CA ALA A 185 4.54 4.92 -14.21
C ALA A 185 5.81 5.12 -13.37
N SER A 186 5.76 6.03 -12.38
CA SER A 186 6.88 6.24 -11.45
C SER A 186 7.13 5.02 -10.55
N LYS A 187 6.07 4.34 -10.10
CA LYS A 187 6.17 3.09 -9.32
C LYS A 187 6.71 1.95 -10.17
N ALA A 188 6.19 1.76 -11.38
CA ALA A 188 6.71 0.75 -12.32
C ALA A 188 8.21 0.96 -12.62
N SER A 189 8.63 2.23 -12.79
CA SER A 189 10.03 2.56 -12.99
C SER A 189 10.90 2.19 -11.78
N SER A 190 10.45 2.47 -10.55
CA SER A 190 11.17 2.08 -9.35
C SER A 190 11.27 0.56 -9.19
N ASP A 191 10.19 -0.18 -9.49
CA ASP A 191 10.18 -1.64 -9.46
C ASP A 191 11.22 -2.24 -10.42
N HIS A 192 11.35 -1.66 -11.62
CA HIS A 192 12.36 -2.08 -12.59
C HIS A 192 13.78 -1.81 -12.09
N PHE A 193 14.05 -0.69 -11.41
CA PHE A 193 15.36 -0.46 -10.78
C PHE A 193 15.65 -1.48 -9.68
N VAL A 194 14.67 -1.80 -8.84
CA VAL A 194 14.84 -2.80 -7.77
C VAL A 194 15.21 -4.16 -8.35
N ARG A 195 14.51 -4.61 -9.40
CA ARG A 195 14.84 -5.87 -10.10
C ARG A 195 16.21 -5.82 -10.77
N ALA A 196 16.52 -4.72 -11.47
CA ALA A 196 17.80 -4.54 -12.13
C ALA A 196 18.98 -4.57 -11.16
N PHE A 197 18.82 -4.07 -9.93
CA PHE A 197 19.86 -4.15 -8.89
C PHE A 197 20.11 -5.60 -8.44
N HIS A 198 19.07 -6.43 -8.40
CA HIS A 198 19.27 -7.86 -8.20
C HIS A 198 20.01 -8.51 -9.37
N ASP A 199 19.48 -8.33 -10.59
CA ASP A 199 20.01 -8.99 -11.79
C ASP A 199 21.45 -8.60 -12.11
N THR A 200 21.79 -7.33 -11.85
CA THR A 200 23.12 -6.79 -12.17
C THR A 200 24.14 -7.03 -11.04
N TYR A 201 23.73 -6.88 -9.79
CA TYR A 201 24.65 -6.84 -8.65
C TYR A 201 24.42 -7.98 -7.64
N GLY A 202 23.41 -8.83 -7.83
CA GLY A 202 23.04 -9.87 -6.88
C GLY A 202 22.45 -9.34 -5.56
N MET A 203 22.00 -8.10 -5.54
CA MET A 203 21.43 -7.48 -4.35
C MET A 203 20.16 -8.22 -3.91
N PRO A 204 19.98 -8.54 -2.60
CA PRO A 204 18.83 -9.31 -2.11
C PRO A 204 17.57 -8.46 -2.05
N THR A 205 16.91 -8.30 -3.18
CA THR A 205 15.69 -7.48 -3.31
C THR A 205 14.43 -8.32 -3.36
N ILE A 206 13.31 -7.75 -2.89
CA ILE A 206 11.94 -8.25 -3.07
C ILE A 206 11.06 -7.09 -3.48
N VAL A 207 10.13 -7.32 -4.40
CA VAL A 207 9.10 -6.36 -4.82
C VAL A 207 7.73 -6.90 -4.44
N THR A 208 6.85 -6.05 -3.90
CA THR A 208 5.45 -6.41 -3.69
C THR A 208 4.52 -5.39 -4.32
N ASN A 209 3.45 -5.88 -4.94
CA ASN A 209 2.38 -5.06 -5.47
C ASN A 209 1.13 -5.29 -4.63
N CYS A 210 0.55 -4.22 -4.10
CA CYS A 210 -0.62 -4.33 -3.24
C CYS A 210 -1.84 -3.67 -3.87
N SER A 211 -3.02 -4.19 -3.51
CA SER A 211 -4.32 -3.57 -3.82
C SER A 211 -4.58 -2.32 -2.98
N ASN A 212 -5.75 -1.71 -3.16
CA ASN A 212 -6.14 -0.52 -2.41
C ASN A 212 -6.23 -0.80 -0.91
N ASN A 213 -5.49 -0.05 -0.11
CA ASN A 213 -5.52 -0.18 1.33
C ASN A 213 -6.55 0.75 1.98
N TYR A 214 -7.16 0.30 3.08
CA TYR A 214 -8.02 1.09 3.94
C TYR A 214 -7.80 0.76 5.41
N GLY A 215 -8.17 1.67 6.31
CA GLY A 215 -8.02 1.46 7.75
C GLY A 215 -7.65 2.73 8.52
N PRO A 216 -7.34 2.60 9.81
CA PRO A 216 -6.88 3.68 10.68
C PRO A 216 -5.65 4.41 10.12
N TYR A 217 -5.53 5.71 10.41
CA TYR A 217 -4.42 6.59 10.03
C TYR A 217 -4.30 6.92 8.52
N GLN A 218 -5.26 6.51 7.68
CA GLN A 218 -5.25 6.89 6.27
C GLN A 218 -5.50 8.39 6.12
N PHE A 219 -4.70 9.05 5.25
CA PHE A 219 -4.78 10.50 5.07
C PHE A 219 -6.14 10.95 4.51
N PRO A 220 -6.73 12.04 5.04
CA PRO A 220 -8.12 12.43 4.75
C PRO A 220 -8.46 12.79 3.30
N GLU A 221 -7.50 12.86 2.38
CA GLU A 221 -7.78 13.10 0.95
C GLU A 221 -8.20 11.83 0.18
N LYS A 222 -8.01 10.65 0.77
CA LYS A 222 -8.40 9.37 0.16
C LYS A 222 -9.89 9.10 0.35
N LEU A 223 -10.48 8.28 -0.55
CA LEU A 223 -11.93 8.06 -0.64
C LEU A 223 -12.57 7.76 0.72
N ILE A 224 -12.12 6.72 1.41
CA ILE A 224 -12.77 6.23 2.63
C ILE A 224 -12.72 7.28 3.75
N PRO A 225 -11.56 7.80 4.19
CA PRO A 225 -11.54 8.79 5.27
C PRO A 225 -12.20 10.12 4.88
N LEU A 226 -12.06 10.56 3.63
CA LEU A 226 -12.75 11.76 3.13
C LEU A 226 -14.27 11.64 3.28
N PHE A 227 -14.81 10.48 2.86
CA PHE A 227 -16.26 10.28 2.86
C PHE A 227 -16.80 10.06 4.28
N ILE A 228 -16.09 9.37 5.16
CA ILE A 228 -16.44 9.28 6.58
C ILE A 228 -16.58 10.69 7.19
N ASN A 229 -15.57 11.54 6.95
CA ASN A 229 -15.60 12.93 7.44
C ASN A 229 -16.75 13.74 6.83
N ASN A 230 -17.00 13.58 5.53
CA ASN A 230 -18.07 14.30 4.85
C ASN A 230 -19.45 13.85 5.34
N ILE A 231 -19.70 12.54 5.51
CA ILE A 231 -20.96 12.02 6.04
C ILE A 231 -21.17 12.50 7.49
N ARG A 232 -20.14 12.44 8.32
CA ARG A 232 -20.19 12.96 9.71
C ARG A 232 -20.71 14.37 9.75
N HIS A 233 -20.26 15.24 8.84
CA HIS A 233 -20.59 16.67 8.77
C HIS A 233 -21.67 17.02 7.75
N ARG A 234 -22.34 16.03 7.16
CA ARG A 234 -23.39 16.19 6.14
C ARG A 234 -22.93 17.06 4.94
N LYS A 235 -21.71 16.82 4.48
CA LYS A 235 -21.14 17.48 3.29
C LYS A 235 -21.33 16.61 2.05
N PRO A 236 -21.34 17.20 0.83
CA PRO A 236 -21.43 16.44 -0.42
C PRO A 236 -20.36 15.35 -0.55
N LEU A 237 -20.73 14.22 -1.16
CA LEU A 237 -19.87 13.08 -1.45
C LEU A 237 -19.59 13.06 -2.96
N PRO A 238 -18.46 13.64 -3.43
CA PRO A 238 -18.15 13.72 -4.85
C PRO A 238 -17.76 12.36 -5.40
N VAL A 239 -18.56 11.82 -6.32
CA VAL A 239 -18.36 10.54 -6.97
C VAL A 239 -17.93 10.78 -8.42
N TYR A 240 -16.73 10.30 -8.78
CA TYR A 240 -16.21 10.38 -10.14
C TYR A 240 -17.06 9.55 -11.11
N GLY A 241 -17.45 10.13 -12.25
CA GLY A 241 -18.27 9.48 -13.26
C GLY A 241 -19.58 8.96 -12.67
N LYS A 242 -19.84 7.67 -12.78
CA LYS A 242 -20.98 6.97 -12.16
C LYS A 242 -20.60 6.16 -10.92
N GLY A 243 -19.31 6.15 -10.54
CA GLY A 243 -18.81 5.35 -9.45
C GLY A 243 -18.72 3.84 -9.75
N GLU A 244 -18.72 3.47 -11.03
CA GLU A 244 -18.70 2.07 -11.47
C GLU A 244 -17.30 1.42 -11.48
N ASN A 245 -16.23 2.22 -11.26
CA ASN A 245 -14.88 1.69 -11.18
C ASN A 245 -14.75 0.71 -10.02
N VAL A 246 -14.12 -0.43 -10.30
CA VAL A 246 -13.95 -1.52 -9.34
C VAL A 246 -12.53 -1.52 -8.80
N ARG A 247 -12.40 -1.72 -7.49
CA ARG A 247 -11.11 -1.87 -6.80
C ARG A 247 -11.16 -3.05 -5.85
N ASP A 248 -10.05 -3.76 -5.72
CA ASP A 248 -9.84 -4.70 -4.64
C ASP A 248 -9.37 -3.95 -3.39
N TRP A 249 -9.88 -4.31 -2.21
CA TRP A 249 -9.65 -3.60 -0.97
C TRP A 249 -9.03 -4.50 0.09
N LEU A 250 -7.94 -4.03 0.68
CA LEU A 250 -7.15 -4.73 1.68
C LEU A 250 -7.09 -3.92 2.98
N PHE A 251 -7.46 -4.55 4.10
CA PHE A 251 -7.30 -3.92 5.40
C PHE A 251 -5.83 -3.72 5.74
N VAL A 252 -5.46 -2.53 6.21
CA VAL A 252 -4.05 -2.11 6.34
C VAL A 252 -3.23 -2.97 7.30
N GLU A 253 -3.83 -3.52 8.35
CA GLU A 253 -3.13 -4.41 9.27
C GLU A 253 -2.81 -5.76 8.63
N ASP A 254 -3.66 -6.25 7.73
CA ASP A 254 -3.40 -7.44 6.93
C ASP A 254 -2.24 -7.21 5.95
N HIS A 255 -2.16 -6.02 5.36
CA HIS A 255 -1.00 -5.64 4.55
C HIS A 255 0.29 -5.59 5.39
N ALA A 256 0.25 -4.99 6.58
CA ALA A 256 1.42 -4.96 7.48
C ALA A 256 1.88 -6.37 7.86
N ARG A 257 0.94 -7.32 8.10
CA ARG A 257 1.26 -8.73 8.35
C ARG A 257 1.89 -9.42 7.13
N ALA A 258 1.40 -9.12 5.92
CA ALA A 258 2.00 -9.63 4.68
C ALA A 258 3.43 -9.11 4.50
N ILE A 259 3.66 -7.81 4.72
CA ILE A 259 5.00 -7.21 4.65
C ILE A 259 5.95 -7.88 5.62
N ASP A 260 5.52 -8.09 6.87
CA ASP A 260 6.32 -8.76 7.88
C ASP A 260 6.70 -10.19 7.47
N LEU A 261 5.73 -10.97 7.04
CA LEU A 261 5.93 -12.35 6.61
C LEU A 261 6.87 -12.43 5.40
N ILE A 262 6.62 -11.63 4.37
CA ILE A 262 7.45 -11.63 3.14
C ILE A 262 8.86 -11.09 3.45
N PHE A 263 9.00 -10.09 4.32
CA PHE A 263 10.31 -9.58 4.71
C PHE A 263 11.19 -10.67 5.35
N HIS A 264 10.62 -11.55 6.14
CA HIS A 264 11.37 -12.61 6.83
C HIS A 264 11.51 -13.89 6.01
N GLU A 265 10.46 -14.32 5.33
CA GLU A 265 10.35 -15.64 4.70
C GLU A 265 10.27 -15.60 3.17
N GLY A 266 10.02 -14.42 2.57
CA GLY A 266 9.92 -14.28 1.12
C GLY A 266 11.24 -14.59 0.42
N LYS A 267 11.14 -15.16 -0.77
CA LYS A 267 12.29 -15.49 -1.62
C LYS A 267 12.89 -14.24 -2.24
N VAL A 268 14.21 -14.13 -2.21
CA VAL A 268 14.95 -13.06 -2.88
C VAL A 268 14.68 -13.10 -4.39
N ALA A 269 14.64 -11.93 -5.02
CA ALA A 269 14.35 -11.68 -6.43
C ALA A 269 12.89 -11.93 -6.84
N GLU A 270 12.03 -12.38 -5.93
CA GLU A 270 10.65 -12.65 -6.25
C GLU A 270 9.77 -11.39 -6.15
N THR A 271 8.67 -11.44 -6.86
CA THR A 271 7.54 -10.50 -6.71
C THR A 271 6.40 -11.23 -6.02
N TYR A 272 5.72 -10.56 -5.08
CA TYR A 272 4.50 -11.06 -4.45
C TYR A 272 3.38 -10.05 -4.61
N ASN A 273 2.23 -10.52 -5.03
CA ASN A 273 0.99 -9.76 -5.02
C ASN A 273 0.30 -9.89 -3.66
N ILE A 274 -0.23 -8.77 -3.15
CA ILE A 274 -0.93 -8.69 -1.87
C ILE A 274 -2.29 -8.04 -2.09
N GLY A 275 -3.37 -8.82 -2.06
CA GLY A 275 -4.73 -8.37 -2.30
C GLY A 275 -5.72 -8.96 -1.29
N GLY A 276 -6.88 -8.31 -1.18
CA GLY A 276 -7.91 -8.68 -0.22
C GLY A 276 -8.92 -9.70 -0.76
N PHE A 277 -8.95 -9.93 -2.07
CA PHE A 277 -10.05 -10.61 -2.77
C PHE A 277 -11.42 -9.98 -2.47
N ASN A 278 -11.44 -8.67 -2.29
CA ASN A 278 -12.60 -7.85 -1.97
C ASN A 278 -12.83 -6.80 -3.05
N GLU A 279 -13.38 -7.23 -4.19
CA GLU A 279 -13.70 -6.31 -5.27
C GLU A 279 -15.01 -5.57 -5.01
N TRP A 280 -14.98 -4.25 -5.08
CA TRP A 280 -16.13 -3.39 -4.87
C TRP A 280 -16.18 -2.26 -5.88
N LYS A 281 -17.40 -1.94 -6.38
CA LYS A 281 -17.62 -0.67 -7.09
C LYS A 281 -17.51 0.49 -6.10
N ASN A 282 -16.94 1.59 -6.54
CA ASN A 282 -16.82 2.79 -5.70
C ASN A 282 -18.18 3.24 -5.15
N ILE A 283 -19.23 3.19 -5.96
CA ILE A 283 -20.59 3.60 -5.53
C ILE A 283 -21.13 2.69 -4.41
N ASP A 284 -20.82 1.40 -4.43
CA ASP A 284 -21.31 0.46 -3.42
C ASP A 284 -20.53 0.61 -2.09
N ILE A 285 -19.22 0.88 -2.16
CA ILE A 285 -18.44 1.28 -0.97
C ILE A 285 -19.03 2.51 -0.31
N ILE A 286 -19.39 3.53 -1.11
CA ILE A 286 -19.97 4.78 -0.62
C ILE A 286 -21.29 4.52 0.12
N LYS A 287 -22.14 3.63 -0.41
CA LYS A 287 -23.39 3.23 0.26
C LYS A 287 -23.12 2.49 1.58
N VAL A 288 -22.13 1.57 1.60
CA VAL A 288 -21.72 0.88 2.82
C VAL A 288 -21.21 1.87 3.86
N LEU A 289 -20.38 2.85 3.46
CA LEU A 289 -19.89 3.91 4.35
C LEU A 289 -21.04 4.76 4.92
N ILE A 290 -22.00 5.19 4.08
CA ILE A 290 -23.15 5.97 4.53
C ILE A 290 -23.94 5.18 5.57
N ASN A 291 -24.32 3.95 5.27
CA ASN A 291 -25.08 3.10 6.20
C ASN A 291 -24.33 2.90 7.53
N THR A 292 -23.02 2.63 7.47
CA THR A 292 -22.21 2.40 8.66
C THR A 292 -22.06 3.67 9.50
N VAL A 293 -21.76 4.81 8.89
CA VAL A 293 -21.61 6.09 9.60
C VAL A 293 -22.94 6.54 10.22
N ASP A 294 -24.04 6.47 9.45
CA ASP A 294 -25.37 6.84 9.94
C ASP A 294 -25.74 5.99 11.16
N ARG A 295 -25.61 4.67 11.07
CA ARG A 295 -25.89 3.75 12.18
C ARG A 295 -25.05 4.06 13.42
N LEU A 296 -23.75 4.27 13.26
CA LEU A 296 -22.83 4.54 14.38
C LEU A 296 -23.07 5.93 15.01
N LEU A 297 -23.60 6.90 14.27
CA LEU A 297 -24.02 8.21 14.78
C LEU A 297 -25.47 8.22 15.29
N GLY A 298 -26.15 7.07 15.34
CA GLY A 298 -27.55 6.98 15.79
C GLY A 298 -28.57 7.55 14.79
N ARG A 299 -28.21 7.71 13.52
CA ARG A 299 -29.09 8.10 12.43
C ARG A 299 -29.76 6.86 11.82
N LYS A 300 -30.80 7.07 11.03
CA LYS A 300 -31.41 5.97 10.23
C LYS A 300 -30.40 5.58 9.14
N GLU A 301 -30.16 4.29 8.98
CA GLU A 301 -29.30 3.77 7.89
C GLU A 301 -29.76 4.30 6.54
N GLY A 302 -28.81 4.86 5.78
CA GLY A 302 -29.07 5.45 4.47
C GLY A 302 -29.72 6.85 4.52
N GLU A 303 -29.84 7.48 5.68
CA GLU A 303 -30.39 8.85 5.80
C GLU A 303 -29.63 9.83 4.95
N ASP A 304 -28.32 9.70 4.87
CA ASP A 304 -27.41 10.60 4.17
C ASP A 304 -27.09 10.19 2.71
N MET A 305 -27.87 9.27 2.09
CA MET A 305 -27.70 8.87 0.67
C MET A 305 -27.85 10.05 -0.31
N ASN A 306 -28.60 11.07 0.06
CA ASN A 306 -28.80 12.29 -0.73
C ASN A 306 -27.54 13.18 -0.82
N LEU A 307 -26.50 12.88 -0.05
CA LEU A 307 -25.20 13.58 -0.13
C LEU A 307 -24.38 13.17 -1.35
N ILE A 308 -24.72 12.05 -1.99
CA ILE A 308 -24.01 11.56 -3.20
C ILE A 308 -24.16 12.59 -4.32
N THR A 309 -23.03 13.07 -4.84
CA THR A 309 -22.98 14.05 -5.92
C THR A 309 -22.02 13.55 -7.00
N PHE A 310 -22.54 13.31 -8.20
CA PHE A 310 -21.71 12.87 -9.32
C PHE A 310 -20.94 14.04 -9.91
N VAL A 311 -19.65 13.84 -10.15
CA VAL A 311 -18.74 14.82 -10.74
C VAL A 311 -18.08 14.27 -12.00
N THR A 312 -17.47 15.13 -12.81
CA THR A 312 -16.73 14.72 -14.00
C THR A 312 -15.65 13.70 -13.63
N ASP A 313 -15.57 12.62 -14.40
CA ASP A 313 -14.56 11.60 -14.16
C ASP A 313 -13.14 12.12 -14.43
N ARG A 314 -12.15 11.55 -13.74
CA ARG A 314 -10.76 11.93 -13.94
C ARG A 314 -10.19 11.32 -15.22
N LEU A 315 -9.18 11.96 -15.76
CA LEU A 315 -8.46 11.46 -16.93
C LEU A 315 -7.69 10.16 -16.59
N GLY A 316 -7.77 9.19 -17.50
CA GLY A 316 -7.06 7.91 -17.32
C GLY A 316 -7.56 7.09 -16.13
N HIS A 317 -8.86 7.16 -15.82
CA HIS A 317 -9.45 6.42 -14.71
C HIS A 317 -9.72 4.96 -15.12
N ASP A 318 -8.85 4.05 -14.69
CA ASP A 318 -8.94 2.64 -14.98
C ASP A 318 -10.23 2.01 -14.46
N ALA A 319 -10.82 1.12 -15.25
CA ALA A 319 -12.14 0.54 -14.95
C ALA A 319 -12.10 -0.43 -13.76
N ARG A 320 -11.13 -1.37 -13.74
CA ARG A 320 -11.07 -2.42 -12.73
C ARG A 320 -9.63 -2.75 -12.36
N TYR A 321 -9.40 -2.93 -11.06
CA TYR A 321 -8.21 -3.57 -10.49
C TYR A 321 -8.64 -4.77 -9.67
N ALA A 322 -8.03 -5.91 -9.94
CA ALA A 322 -8.17 -7.14 -9.17
C ALA A 322 -6.84 -7.88 -9.16
N ILE A 323 -6.32 -8.14 -7.99
CA ILE A 323 -5.00 -8.72 -7.82
C ILE A 323 -5.11 -10.15 -7.26
N ASP A 324 -4.35 -11.09 -7.82
CA ASP A 324 -4.30 -12.46 -7.34
C ASP A 324 -3.14 -12.62 -6.35
N SER A 325 -3.45 -12.99 -5.10
CA SER A 325 -2.48 -13.21 -4.02
C SER A 325 -2.19 -14.70 -3.79
N THR A 326 -2.58 -15.57 -4.70
CA THR A 326 -2.46 -17.02 -4.56
C THR A 326 -1.05 -17.50 -4.29
N LYS A 327 -0.06 -16.87 -4.93
CA LYS A 327 1.35 -17.19 -4.69
C LYS A 327 1.71 -16.98 -3.23
N LEU A 328 1.34 -15.84 -2.66
CA LEU A 328 1.59 -15.51 -1.26
C LEU A 328 0.90 -16.50 -0.32
N GLN A 329 -0.36 -16.87 -0.62
CA GLN A 329 -1.09 -17.87 0.15
C GLN A 329 -0.41 -19.24 0.12
N LYS A 330 -0.06 -19.72 -1.07
CA LYS A 330 0.53 -21.06 -1.24
C LYS A 330 1.95 -21.19 -0.71
N GLU A 331 2.77 -20.16 -0.92
CA GLU A 331 4.17 -20.22 -0.54
C GLU A 331 4.43 -19.88 0.93
N LEU A 332 3.67 -18.93 1.48
CA LEU A 332 3.90 -18.38 2.82
C LEU A 332 2.71 -18.54 3.78
N GLY A 333 1.57 -19.06 3.33
CA GLY A 333 0.39 -19.30 4.19
C GLY A 333 -0.32 -18.02 4.66
N TRP A 334 -0.10 -16.88 3.99
CA TRP A 334 -0.77 -15.64 4.36
C TRP A 334 -2.18 -15.57 3.76
N GLU A 335 -3.13 -15.11 4.57
CA GLU A 335 -4.49 -14.80 4.14
C GLU A 335 -4.97 -13.49 4.78
N PRO A 336 -5.85 -12.72 4.11
CA PRO A 336 -6.51 -11.58 4.75
C PRO A 336 -7.38 -12.07 5.90
N SER A 337 -7.35 -11.33 7.02
CA SER A 337 -8.05 -11.73 8.25
C SER A 337 -9.45 -11.15 8.38
N LEU A 338 -9.77 -10.11 7.61
CA LEU A 338 -11.04 -9.41 7.68
C LEU A 338 -11.73 -9.36 6.31
N GLN A 339 -13.04 -9.52 6.32
CA GLN A 339 -13.88 -9.15 5.20
C GLN A 339 -14.08 -7.63 5.18
N PHE A 340 -14.47 -7.09 4.00
CA PHE A 340 -14.52 -5.65 3.79
C PHE A 340 -15.45 -4.92 4.77
N GLU A 341 -16.65 -5.45 5.00
CA GLU A 341 -17.65 -4.83 5.87
C GLU A 341 -17.18 -4.75 7.33
N GLU A 342 -16.52 -5.80 7.83
CA GLU A 342 -15.97 -5.81 9.19
C GLU A 342 -14.82 -4.80 9.32
N GLY A 343 -13.95 -4.75 8.31
CA GLY A 343 -12.85 -3.80 8.24
C GLY A 343 -13.34 -2.34 8.15
N ILE A 344 -14.41 -2.10 7.37
CA ILE A 344 -15.04 -0.77 7.27
C ILE A 344 -15.64 -0.35 8.61
N GLU A 345 -16.34 -1.23 9.32
CA GLU A 345 -16.88 -0.87 10.63
C GLU A 345 -15.78 -0.47 11.62
N LYS A 346 -14.68 -1.23 11.69
CA LYS A 346 -13.52 -0.87 12.51
C LYS A 346 -12.93 0.48 12.11
N THR A 347 -12.80 0.71 10.81
CA THR A 347 -12.26 1.95 10.26
C THR A 347 -13.15 3.14 10.60
N VAL A 348 -14.47 3.04 10.37
CA VAL A 348 -15.41 4.12 10.68
C VAL A 348 -15.41 4.45 12.17
N ARG A 349 -15.44 3.44 13.06
CA ARG A 349 -15.35 3.66 14.51
C ARG A 349 -14.11 4.47 14.87
N TRP A 350 -12.96 4.09 14.34
CA TRP A 350 -11.71 4.80 14.60
C TRP A 350 -11.73 6.29 14.17
N TYR A 351 -12.39 6.62 13.05
CA TYR A 351 -12.50 8.01 12.59
C TYR A 351 -13.59 8.82 13.31
N LEU A 352 -14.55 8.16 13.95
CA LEU A 352 -15.63 8.84 14.71
C LEU A 352 -15.23 9.11 16.16
N ASP A 353 -14.33 8.31 16.74
CA ASP A 353 -13.74 8.51 18.06
C ASP A 353 -12.78 9.71 18.06
#